data_c9e3b69e14082c4c209ef6d9457521ec
#
_entry.id   c9e3b69e14082c4c209ef6d9457521ec
#
_cell.length_a   1.000
_cell.length_b   1.000
_cell.length_c   1.000
_cell.angle_alpha   90.00
_cell.angle_beta   90.00
_cell.angle_gamma   90.00
#
_symmetry.space_group_name_H-M   'P 1'
#
loop_
_entity.id
_entity.type
_entity.pdbx_description
1 polymer ?
#
loop_
_entity_poly.entity_id
_entity_poly.type
_entity_poly.pdbx_seq_one_letter_code
_entity_poly.pdbx_strand_id
1 'polypeptide(L)' 'MNTLIVSTFDCSFEDFDKFVADFHEQEGHKYVEEYELIKVNDHKSHLILKVIDLEGFAAATSTPEM' A
#
# COMPACT_ATOMS: atom_id res chain seq x y z
N MET A 1 -13.58 5.16 2.02
CA MET A 1 -13.69 4.32 0.81
C MET A 1 -12.71 3.17 0.89
N ASN A 2 -13.18 1.96 0.66
CA ASN A 2 -12.32 0.78 0.68
C ASN A 2 -11.77 0.50 -0.71
N THR A 3 -10.47 0.26 -0.78
CA THR A 3 -9.79 0.04 -2.05
C THR A 3 -8.96 -1.23 -1.96
N LEU A 4 -9.08 -2.08 -2.95
CA LEU A 4 -8.30 -3.30 -3.05
C LEU A 4 -7.20 -3.11 -4.09
N ILE A 5 -5.97 -3.38 -3.70
CA ILE A 5 -4.82 -3.32 -4.59
C ILE A 5 -4.19 -4.71 -4.65
N VAL A 6 -4.06 -5.24 -5.86
CA VAL A 6 -3.33 -6.49 -6.06
C VAL A 6 -1.90 -6.11 -6.43
N SER A 7 -0.95 -6.52 -5.59
CA SER A 7 0.45 -6.15 -5.74
C SER A 7 1.30 -7.36 -6.08
N THR A 8 2.22 -7.18 -7.02
CA THR A 8 3.26 -8.17 -7.31
C THR A 8 4.61 -7.51 -7.12
N PHE A 9 5.57 -8.25 -6.60
CA PHE A 9 6.87 -7.69 -6.25
C PHE A 9 7.97 -8.75 -6.38
N ASP A 10 9.20 -8.28 -6.57
CA ASP A 10 10.35 -9.16 -6.74
C ASP A 10 10.98 -9.59 -5.41
N CYS A 11 10.79 -8.78 -4.36
CA CYS A 11 11.30 -9.11 -3.04
C CYS A 11 10.41 -10.15 -2.35
N SER A 12 10.81 -10.60 -1.17
CA SER A 12 9.99 -11.52 -0.39
C SER A 12 8.77 -10.79 0.17
N PHE A 13 7.74 -11.57 0.55
CA PHE A 13 6.57 -10.99 1.18
C PHE A 13 6.93 -10.22 2.45
N GLU A 14 7.87 -10.74 3.23
CA GLU A 14 8.29 -10.08 4.47
C GLU A 14 8.87 -8.70 4.20
N ASP A 15 9.67 -8.57 3.16
CA ASP A 15 10.24 -7.28 2.78
C ASP A 15 9.17 -6.33 2.30
N PHE A 16 8.21 -6.82 1.55
CA PHE A 16 7.10 -6.00 1.07
C PHE A 16 6.23 -5.53 2.23
N ASP A 17 5.93 -6.42 3.17
CA ASP A 17 5.15 -6.09 4.36
C ASP A 17 5.83 -4.96 5.14
N LYS A 18 7.13 -5.06 5.31
CA LYS A 18 7.91 -4.04 6.01
C LYS A 18 7.86 -2.71 5.28
N PHE A 19 7.97 -2.74 3.95
CA PHE A 19 7.88 -1.55 3.13
C PHE A 19 6.53 -0.86 3.30
N VAL A 20 5.45 -1.64 3.25
CA VAL A 20 4.09 -1.12 3.42
C VAL A 20 3.92 -0.51 4.81
N ALA A 21 4.39 -1.19 5.84
CA ALA A 21 4.28 -0.70 7.20
C ALA A 21 5.04 0.61 7.39
N ASP A 22 6.25 0.70 6.85
CA ASP A 22 7.05 1.91 6.93
C ASP A 22 6.37 3.07 6.20
N PHE A 23 5.86 2.80 5.00
CA PHE A 23 5.18 3.84 4.23
C PHE A 23 3.95 4.35 4.98
N HIS A 24 3.16 3.43 5.54
CA HIS A 24 1.96 3.81 6.29
C HIS A 24 2.32 4.67 7.51
N GLU A 25 3.38 4.32 8.21
CA GLU A 25 3.81 5.06 9.37
C GLU A 25 4.29 6.47 9.02
N GLN A 26 5.00 6.62 7.91
CA GLN A 26 5.57 7.89 7.51
C GLN A 26 4.60 8.79 6.76
N GLU A 27 3.89 8.26 5.81
CA GLU A 27 3.02 9.05 4.93
C GLU A 27 1.60 8.51 4.83
N GLY A 28 1.47 7.18 4.71
CA GLY A 28 0.19 6.57 4.37
C GLY A 28 -0.93 6.88 5.35
N HIS A 29 -0.62 7.03 6.64
CA HIS A 29 -1.63 7.29 7.67
C HIS A 29 -2.37 8.61 7.45
N LYS A 30 -1.80 9.51 6.68
CA LYS A 30 -2.44 10.79 6.35
C LYS A 30 -3.59 10.60 5.37
N TYR A 31 -3.56 9.54 4.60
CA TYR A 31 -4.52 9.29 3.51
C TYR A 31 -5.34 8.04 3.73
N VAL A 32 -4.83 7.12 4.54
CA VAL A 32 -5.43 5.82 4.79
C VAL A 32 -5.62 5.61 6.28
N GLU A 33 -6.85 5.38 6.70
CA GLU A 33 -7.16 5.17 8.12
C GLU A 33 -6.64 3.83 8.61
N GLU A 34 -6.88 2.79 7.82
CA GLU A 34 -6.45 1.43 8.13
C GLU A 34 -6.08 0.70 6.87
N TYR A 35 -5.26 -0.32 7.01
CA TYR A 35 -4.98 -1.21 5.89
C TYR A 35 -4.88 -2.64 6.37
N GLU A 36 -5.10 -3.58 5.45
CA GLU A 36 -4.91 -5.00 5.71
C GLU A 36 -4.12 -5.58 4.56
N LEU A 37 -3.07 -6.31 4.88
CA LEU A 37 -2.21 -6.93 3.88
C LEU A 37 -2.39 -8.44 3.95
N ILE A 38 -2.86 -9.03 2.85
CA ILE A 38 -3.12 -10.47 2.77
C ILE A 38 -2.11 -11.11 1.84
N LYS A 39 -1.37 -12.08 2.35
CA LYS A 39 -0.39 -12.79 1.55
C LYS A 39 -1.09 -13.78 0.62
N VAL A 40 -0.80 -13.67 -0.68
CA VAL A 40 -1.25 -14.65 -1.65
C VAL A 40 -0.13 -15.68 -1.87
N ASN A 41 1.09 -15.18 -2.09
CA ASN A 41 2.31 -16.00 -2.14
C ASN A 41 3.50 -15.08 -1.86
N ASP A 42 4.72 -15.57 -2.01
CA ASP A 42 5.91 -14.79 -1.65
C ASP A 42 6.12 -13.55 -2.50
N HIS A 43 5.47 -13.48 -3.65
CA HIS A 43 5.65 -12.37 -4.59
C HIS A 43 4.35 -11.69 -4.97
N LYS A 44 3.27 -11.98 -4.26
CA LYS A 44 1.97 -11.40 -4.56
C LYS A 44 1.15 -11.21 -3.29
N SER A 45 0.47 -10.09 -3.19
CA SER A 45 -0.39 -9.80 -2.05
C SER A 45 -1.62 -9.01 -2.46
N HIS A 46 -2.63 -9.07 -1.62
CA HIS A 46 -3.80 -8.20 -1.71
C HIS A 46 -3.69 -7.18 -0.58
N LEU A 47 -3.75 -5.92 -0.93
CA LEU A 47 -3.70 -4.83 0.04
C LEU A 47 -5.05 -4.13 0.04
N ILE A 48 -5.73 -4.18 1.17
CA ILE A 48 -7.04 -3.55 1.34
C ILE A 48 -6.84 -2.28 2.16
N LEU A 49 -7.25 -1.16 1.60
CA LEU A 49 -7.05 0.15 2.22
C LEU A 49 -8.38 0.81 2.53
N LYS A 50 -8.47 1.42 3.70
CA LYS A 50 -9.58 2.30 4.01
C LYS A 50 -9.10 3.73 3.78
N VAL A 51 -9.36 4.24 2.58
CA VAL A 51 -8.84 5.52 2.13
C VAL A 51 -9.73 6.65 2.62
N ILE A 52 -9.14 7.65 3.28
CA ILE A 52 -9.85 8.81 3.78
C ILE A 52 -9.57 10.06 2.94
N ASP A 53 -8.49 10.05 2.17
CA ASP A 53 -8.17 11.15 1.26
C ASP A 53 -7.64 10.54 -0.03
N LEU A 54 -8.54 10.27 -0.96
CA LEU A 54 -8.18 9.60 -2.20
C LEU A 54 -7.26 10.45 -3.07
N GLU A 55 -7.52 11.76 -3.15
CA GLU A 55 -6.68 12.65 -3.95
C GLU A 55 -5.26 12.72 -3.39
N GLY A 56 -5.14 12.88 -2.08
CA GLY A 56 -3.83 12.89 -1.43
C GLY A 56 -3.10 11.57 -1.58
N PHE A 57 -3.84 10.48 -1.42
CA PHE A 57 -3.25 9.14 -1.57
C PHE A 57 -2.73 8.91 -2.99
N ALA A 58 -3.53 9.28 -3.98
CA ALA A 58 -3.13 9.14 -5.38
C ALA A 58 -1.89 9.99 -5.69
N ALA A 59 -1.86 11.22 -5.19
CA ALA A 59 -0.71 12.09 -5.38
C ALA A 59 0.55 11.54 -4.71
N ALA A 60 0.40 10.99 -3.49
CA ALA A 60 1.53 10.46 -2.73
C ALA A 60 2.11 9.20 -3.36
N THR A 61 1.25 8.37 -3.98
CA THR A 61 1.70 7.12 -4.59
C THR A 61 2.03 7.27 -6.08
N SER A 62 1.66 8.39 -6.68
CA SER A 62 1.97 8.64 -8.08
C SER A 62 3.45 8.96 -8.24
N THR A 63 4.11 8.29 -9.15
CA THR A 63 5.51 8.55 -9.44
C THR A 63 5.58 9.38 -10.72
N PRO A 64 6.16 10.58 -10.66
CA PRO A 64 6.26 11.39 -11.86
C PRO A 64 7.07 10.68 -12.94
N GLU A 65 6.55 10.70 -14.13
CA GLU A 65 7.25 10.17 -15.28
C GLU A 65 8.15 11.26 -15.85
N MET A 66 9.40 10.95 -15.93
CA MET A 66 10.38 11.95 -16.38
C MET A 66 10.81 11.68 -17.79
#